data_cff2b4c6793ee9a9a12da6a0a33968b8
#
_entry.id   cff2b4c6793ee9a9a12da6a0a33968b8
#
_cell.length_a   1.000
_cell.length_b   1.000
_cell.length_c   1.000
_cell.angle_alpha   90.00
_cell.angle_beta   90.00
_cell.angle_gamma   90.00
#
_symmetry.space_group_name_H-M   'P 1'
#
loop_
_entity.id
_entity.type
_entity.pdbx_description
1 polymer ?
#
loop_
_entity_poly.entity_id
_entity_poly.type
_entity_poly.pdbx_seq_one_letter_code
_entity_poly.pdbx_strand_id
1 'polypeptide(L)'
;MVQKEENPYGTGTWTESGNEDGLEETDEPEFDAGEQDASYVPIDPCQGVITALRIAMQERIPRRFIDLETEIFEPVSAVLPDPYAVKLVTVDRFSAAVLPALTRLPKGRPRDRVVAMANRLRELESKHSSILFVCSLLDWPWIREAFCEKTPQTVQDETVTEPEIMSVDPQTLIFLLGELP
;
A
#
# COMPACT_ATOMS: atom_id res chain seq x y z
N MET A 1 -17.10 -38.57 -20.15
CA MET A 1 -18.25 -37.68 -20.44
C MET A 1 -18.13 -36.55 -19.45
N VAL A 2 -17.44 -35.45 -19.81
CA VAL A 2 -17.14 -34.31 -18.96
C VAL A 2 -18.11 -33.20 -19.31
N GLN A 3 -18.99 -32.83 -18.39
CA GLN A 3 -19.88 -31.68 -18.55
C GLN A 3 -19.10 -30.41 -18.40
N LYS A 4 -19.19 -29.55 -19.40
CA LYS A 4 -18.61 -28.21 -19.47
C LYS A 4 -19.62 -27.26 -18.83
N GLU A 5 -19.27 -26.65 -17.70
CA GLU A 5 -20.09 -25.58 -17.13
C GLU A 5 -19.94 -24.32 -17.98
N GLU A 6 -21.06 -23.80 -18.43
CA GLU A 6 -21.15 -22.56 -19.22
C GLU A 6 -21.05 -21.35 -18.27
N ASN A 7 -20.23 -20.41 -18.68
CA ASN A 7 -20.00 -19.12 -17.99
C ASN A 7 -21.24 -18.22 -18.20
N PRO A 8 -21.93 -17.73 -17.15
CA PRO A 8 -23.17 -16.97 -17.29
C PRO A 8 -22.99 -15.50 -17.72
N TYR A 9 -21.77 -15.05 -17.95
CA TYR A 9 -21.52 -13.70 -18.46
C TYR A 9 -21.15 -13.75 -19.94
N GLY A 10 -22.19 -13.82 -20.78
CA GLY A 10 -22.06 -13.79 -22.24
C GLY A 10 -21.49 -12.45 -22.72
N THR A 11 -20.37 -12.51 -23.42
CA THR A 11 -19.88 -11.39 -24.25
C THR A 11 -20.82 -11.27 -25.45
N GLY A 12 -21.76 -10.34 -25.37
CA GLY A 12 -22.64 -10.00 -26.52
C GLY A 12 -21.82 -9.20 -27.55
N THR A 13 -21.55 -9.81 -28.68
CA THR A 13 -21.10 -9.10 -29.88
C THR A 13 -22.29 -8.37 -30.48
N TRP A 14 -22.27 -7.04 -30.44
CA TRP A 14 -23.22 -6.21 -31.16
C TRP A 14 -22.77 -6.08 -32.62
N THR A 15 -23.56 -6.63 -33.55
CA THR A 15 -23.40 -6.34 -34.98
C THR A 15 -24.23 -5.10 -35.27
N GLU A 16 -23.58 -3.98 -35.59
CA GLU A 16 -24.25 -2.80 -36.13
C GLU A 16 -24.66 -3.03 -37.57
N SER A 17 -25.94 -2.86 -37.85
CA SER A 17 -26.46 -2.58 -39.18
C SER A 17 -26.63 -1.07 -39.30
N GLY A 18 -26.06 -0.51 -40.36
CA GLY A 18 -25.87 0.90 -40.53
C GLY A 18 -27.12 1.76 -40.63
N ASN A 19 -26.95 3.02 -40.23
CA ASN A 19 -27.58 4.18 -40.85
C ASN A 19 -26.59 5.33 -40.88
N GLU A 20 -26.26 5.76 -42.08
CA GLU A 20 -25.51 6.99 -42.34
C GLU A 20 -26.43 8.16 -42.06
N ASP A 21 -26.13 8.91 -40.99
CA ASP A 21 -26.53 10.33 -40.90
C ASP A 21 -25.42 11.04 -40.11
N GLY A 22 -24.89 12.11 -40.74
CA GLY A 22 -23.73 12.86 -40.29
C GLY A 22 -23.89 13.39 -38.92
N LEU A 23 -22.98 12.97 -38.06
CA LEU A 23 -22.70 13.62 -36.78
C LEU A 23 -21.29 14.21 -36.85
N GLU A 24 -21.25 15.50 -36.58
CA GLU A 24 -20.02 16.29 -36.43
C GLU A 24 -19.02 15.53 -35.55
N GLU A 25 -17.82 15.36 -36.06
CA GLU A 25 -16.65 14.93 -35.27
C GLU A 25 -16.47 15.93 -34.13
N THR A 26 -16.96 15.60 -32.95
CA THR A 26 -16.50 16.24 -31.74
C THR A 26 -15.07 15.75 -31.55
N ASP A 27 -14.12 16.69 -31.65
CA ASP A 27 -12.74 16.50 -31.19
C ASP A 27 -12.77 16.05 -29.71
N GLU A 28 -12.89 14.76 -29.49
CA GLU A 28 -12.54 14.19 -28.20
C GLU A 28 -11.03 14.41 -28.05
N PRO A 29 -10.59 15.01 -26.94
CA PRO A 29 -9.16 15.15 -26.71
C PRO A 29 -8.53 13.78 -26.78
N GLU A 30 -7.66 13.55 -27.78
CA GLU A 30 -6.73 12.42 -27.77
C GLU A 30 -5.99 12.48 -26.44
N PHE A 31 -6.39 11.63 -25.49
CA PHE A 31 -5.57 11.33 -24.36
C PHE A 31 -4.33 10.64 -24.92
N ASP A 32 -3.27 11.42 -25.06
CA ASP A 32 -1.92 10.91 -25.33
C ASP A 32 -1.55 10.01 -24.17
N ALA A 33 -1.86 8.73 -24.35
CA ALA A 33 -1.53 7.67 -23.41
C ALA A 33 -0.04 7.32 -23.51
N GLY A 34 0.79 8.30 -23.26
CA GLY A 34 2.10 8.10 -22.66
C GLY A 34 1.87 7.79 -21.20
N GLU A 35 1.28 6.59 -20.91
CA GLU A 35 1.06 6.12 -19.57
C GLU A 35 2.39 6.03 -18.81
N GLN A 36 2.76 7.14 -18.18
CA GLN A 36 3.61 7.04 -17.01
C GLN A 36 2.71 6.48 -15.91
N ASP A 37 2.91 5.22 -15.56
CA ASP A 37 2.24 4.60 -14.41
C ASP A 37 2.51 5.43 -13.16
N ALA A 38 1.61 6.36 -12.86
CA ALA A 38 1.71 7.20 -11.68
C ALA A 38 1.09 6.48 -10.49
N SER A 39 1.84 6.31 -9.42
CA SER A 39 1.34 5.78 -8.16
C SER A 39 0.89 6.93 -7.27
N TYR A 40 -0.36 6.89 -6.82
CA TYR A 40 -0.93 7.89 -5.91
C TYR A 40 -0.95 7.36 -4.48
N VAL A 41 -0.35 8.11 -3.57
CA VAL A 41 -0.38 7.80 -2.13
C VAL A 41 -1.19 8.88 -1.40
N PRO A 42 -2.38 8.55 -0.87
CA PRO A 42 -3.16 9.51 -0.13
C PRO A 42 -2.49 9.86 1.20
N ILE A 43 -2.38 11.15 1.50
CA ILE A 43 -1.91 11.64 2.79
C ILE A 43 -3.14 12.01 3.63
N ASP A 44 -3.65 11.03 4.35
CA ASP A 44 -4.79 11.22 5.26
C ASP A 44 -4.29 11.60 6.66
N PRO A 45 -4.73 12.74 7.22
CA PRO A 45 -4.34 13.16 8.57
C PRO A 45 -4.78 12.17 9.67
N CYS A 46 -5.74 11.29 9.40
CA CYS A 46 -6.19 10.27 10.35
C CYS A 46 -5.31 9.01 10.37
N GLN A 47 -4.41 8.85 9.40
CA GLN A 47 -3.48 7.72 9.40
C GLN A 47 -2.55 7.75 10.61
N GLY A 48 -2.38 6.61 11.27
CA GLY A 48 -1.55 6.49 12.46
C GLY A 48 -0.10 6.94 12.25
N VAL A 49 0.49 6.67 11.09
CA VAL A 49 1.85 7.10 10.74
C VAL A 49 1.94 8.63 10.62
N ILE A 50 0.96 9.27 9.99
CA ILE A 50 0.92 10.74 9.85
C ILE A 50 0.75 11.40 11.21
N THR A 51 -0.12 10.86 12.06
CA THR A 51 -0.29 11.33 13.44
C THR A 51 1.01 11.19 14.25
N ALA A 52 1.69 10.06 14.15
CA ALA A 52 2.97 9.83 14.83
C ALA A 52 4.05 10.82 14.36
N LEU A 53 4.13 11.09 13.06
CA LEU A 53 5.05 12.09 12.51
C LEU A 53 4.74 13.50 13.02
N ARG A 54 3.47 13.89 13.07
CA ARG A 54 3.05 15.22 13.61
C ARG A 54 3.42 15.38 15.07
N ILE A 55 3.14 14.37 15.91
CA ILE A 55 3.52 14.39 17.32
C ILE A 55 5.04 14.46 17.45
N ALA A 56 5.78 13.63 16.72
CA ALA A 56 7.26 13.66 16.78
C ALA A 56 7.84 15.01 16.34
N MET A 57 7.19 15.71 15.40
CA MET A 57 7.57 17.08 15.02
C MET A 57 7.32 18.07 16.15
N GLN A 58 6.16 18.02 16.79
CA GLN A 58 5.79 18.91 17.89
C GLN A 58 6.70 18.72 19.10
N GLU A 59 6.99 17.47 19.45
CA GLU A 59 7.86 17.09 20.58
C GLU A 59 9.35 17.12 20.23
N ARG A 60 9.71 17.49 19.00
CA ARG A 60 11.10 17.53 18.50
C ARG A 60 11.84 16.20 18.64
N ILE A 61 11.11 15.08 18.52
CA ILE A 61 11.67 13.73 18.53
C ILE A 61 12.33 13.46 17.17
N PRO A 62 13.58 12.96 17.13
CA PRO A 62 14.21 12.57 15.87
C PRO A 62 13.41 11.49 15.14
N ARG A 63 13.28 11.63 13.83
CA ARG A 63 12.53 10.72 12.96
C ARG A 63 13.47 10.10 11.93
N ARG A 64 13.20 8.83 11.59
CA ARG A 64 13.90 8.11 10.53
C ARG A 64 12.91 7.30 9.73
N PHE A 65 12.98 7.40 8.43
CA PHE A 65 12.30 6.50 7.50
C PHE A 65 13.27 5.36 7.21
N ILE A 66 12.81 4.13 7.41
CA ILE A 66 13.68 2.96 7.35
C ILE A 66 13.20 1.90 6.36
N ASP A 67 12.17 2.20 5.59
CA ASP A 67 11.77 1.35 4.47
C ASP A 67 12.77 1.43 3.32
N LEU A 68 12.79 0.44 2.45
CA LEU A 68 13.60 0.44 1.24
C LEU A 68 12.95 1.39 0.22
N GLU A 69 13.74 2.30 -0.34
CA GLU A 69 13.28 3.12 -1.47
C GLU A 69 13.19 2.25 -2.72
N THR A 70 12.00 2.18 -3.30
CA THR A 70 11.73 1.39 -4.52
C THR A 70 10.88 2.21 -5.49
N GLU A 71 11.24 2.18 -6.76
CA GLU A 71 10.49 2.86 -7.81
C GLU A 71 9.08 2.26 -7.97
N ILE A 72 8.98 0.95 -7.91
CA ILE A 72 7.71 0.23 -8.00
C ILE A 72 7.40 -0.40 -6.65
N PHE A 73 6.25 -0.03 -6.07
CA PHE A 73 5.75 -0.63 -4.85
C PHE A 73 4.93 -1.89 -5.17
N GLU A 74 5.33 -3.03 -4.63
CA GLU A 74 4.58 -4.29 -4.73
C GLU A 74 3.73 -4.48 -3.47
N PRO A 75 2.40 -4.26 -3.54
CA PRO A 75 1.54 -4.46 -2.39
C PRO A 75 1.41 -5.95 -2.04
N VAL A 76 1.44 -6.24 -0.75
CA VAL A 76 1.16 -7.58 -0.24
C VAL A 76 -0.30 -7.63 0.17
N SER A 77 -1.08 -8.45 -0.54
CA SER A 77 -2.48 -8.68 -0.20
C SER A 77 -2.60 -9.70 0.93
N ALA A 78 -3.42 -9.39 1.92
CA ALA A 78 -3.79 -10.32 2.96
C ALA A 78 -5.28 -10.17 3.29
N VAL A 79 -5.93 -11.28 3.56
CA VAL A 79 -7.29 -11.27 4.08
C VAL A 79 -7.21 -10.99 5.57
N LEU A 80 -7.64 -9.82 5.97
CA LEU A 80 -7.68 -9.40 7.36
C LEU A 80 -9.11 -9.46 7.88
N PRO A 81 -9.30 -9.73 9.19
CA PRO A 81 -10.59 -9.52 9.83
C PRO A 81 -11.01 -8.05 9.70
N ASP A 82 -12.32 -7.81 9.74
CA ASP A 82 -12.86 -6.45 9.73
C ASP A 82 -12.20 -5.60 10.84
N PRO A 83 -11.52 -4.49 10.49
CA PRO A 83 -10.88 -3.60 11.45
C PRO A 83 -11.86 -3.02 12.47
N TYR A 84 -13.15 -3.01 12.16
CA TYR A 84 -14.21 -2.62 13.11
C TYR A 84 -14.24 -3.49 14.37
N ALA A 85 -13.73 -4.71 14.26
CA ALA A 85 -13.60 -5.61 15.43
C ALA A 85 -12.77 -5.00 16.56
N VAL A 86 -11.85 -4.06 16.26
CA VAL A 86 -11.02 -3.36 17.26
C VAL A 86 -11.88 -2.49 18.21
N LYS A 87 -13.11 -2.15 17.83
CA LYS A 87 -14.08 -1.50 18.73
C LYS A 87 -14.61 -2.44 19.83
N LEU A 88 -14.58 -3.73 19.59
CA LEU A 88 -15.13 -4.75 20.47
C LEU A 88 -14.06 -5.56 21.21
N VAL A 89 -12.86 -5.61 20.67
CA VAL A 89 -11.72 -6.31 21.24
C VAL A 89 -10.51 -5.38 21.35
N THR A 90 -9.61 -5.67 22.28
CA THR A 90 -8.36 -4.89 22.39
C THR A 90 -7.45 -5.15 21.19
N VAL A 91 -6.59 -4.17 20.87
CA VAL A 91 -5.61 -4.28 19.79
C VAL A 91 -4.73 -5.53 19.95
N ASP A 92 -4.34 -5.87 21.17
CA ASP A 92 -3.53 -7.06 21.45
C ASP A 92 -4.24 -8.35 21.05
N ARG A 93 -5.53 -8.49 21.38
CA ARG A 93 -6.33 -9.66 21.00
C ARG A 93 -6.57 -9.72 19.50
N PHE A 94 -6.83 -8.57 18.88
CA PHE A 94 -6.95 -8.49 17.42
C PHE A 94 -5.66 -8.93 16.75
N SER A 95 -4.52 -8.37 17.15
CA SER A 95 -3.21 -8.71 16.60
C SER A 95 -2.88 -10.20 16.82
N ALA A 96 -3.16 -10.74 18.02
CA ALA A 96 -2.92 -12.14 18.30
C ALA A 96 -3.76 -13.10 17.43
N ALA A 97 -4.95 -12.67 16.99
CA ALA A 97 -5.78 -13.44 16.06
C ALA A 97 -5.28 -13.35 14.61
N VAL A 98 -4.78 -12.19 14.20
CA VAL A 98 -4.34 -11.93 12.83
C VAL A 98 -2.96 -12.54 12.54
N LEU A 99 -1.99 -12.37 13.44
CA LEU A 99 -0.60 -12.74 13.20
C LEU A 99 -0.39 -14.21 12.75
N PRO A 100 -1.07 -15.22 13.33
CA PRO A 100 -0.92 -16.61 12.89
C PRO A 100 -1.48 -16.89 11.48
N ALA A 101 -2.39 -16.03 10.99
CA ALA A 101 -3.01 -16.19 9.68
C ALA A 101 -2.20 -15.53 8.54
N LEU A 102 -1.18 -14.75 8.88
CA LEU A 102 -0.36 -14.11 7.87
C LEU A 102 0.51 -15.11 7.14
N THR A 103 0.38 -15.11 5.81
CA THR A 103 1.22 -15.93 4.94
C THR A 103 2.63 -15.36 4.85
N ARG A 104 3.60 -16.23 4.60
CA ARG A 104 4.99 -15.79 4.42
C ARG A 104 5.11 -14.87 3.21
N LEU A 105 5.90 -13.82 3.37
CA LEU A 105 6.15 -12.90 2.28
C LEU A 105 6.76 -13.60 1.06
N PRO A 106 6.32 -13.24 -0.15
CA PRO A 106 6.96 -13.72 -1.36
C PRO A 106 8.42 -13.26 -1.41
N LYS A 107 9.24 -14.01 -2.15
CA LYS A 107 10.61 -13.59 -2.47
C LYS A 107 10.57 -12.35 -3.37
N GLY A 108 11.64 -11.57 -3.34
CA GLY A 108 11.74 -10.33 -4.11
C GLY A 108 11.47 -9.09 -3.26
N ARG A 109 10.96 -8.04 -3.85
CA ARG A 109 10.81 -6.72 -3.21
C ARG A 109 10.13 -6.71 -1.84
N PRO A 110 9.01 -7.42 -1.61
CA PRO A 110 8.40 -7.42 -0.28
C PRO A 110 9.34 -7.94 0.81
N ARG A 111 10.09 -9.00 0.52
CA ARG A 111 11.07 -9.55 1.45
C ARG A 111 12.29 -8.63 1.61
N ASP A 112 12.76 -8.04 0.53
CA ASP A 112 13.93 -7.15 0.55
C ASP A 112 13.66 -5.89 1.37
N ARG A 113 12.46 -5.32 1.29
CA ARG A 113 12.00 -4.21 2.14
C ARG A 113 12.06 -4.56 3.62
N VAL A 114 11.51 -5.71 3.99
CA VAL A 114 11.51 -6.20 5.37
C VAL A 114 12.94 -6.39 5.90
N VAL A 115 13.82 -6.95 5.10
CA VAL A 115 15.24 -7.14 5.46
C VAL A 115 15.95 -5.80 5.60
N ALA A 116 15.70 -4.84 4.72
CA ALA A 116 16.25 -3.49 4.80
C ALA A 116 15.79 -2.78 6.08
N MET A 117 14.49 -2.80 6.39
CA MET A 117 13.95 -2.23 7.63
C MET A 117 14.60 -2.86 8.87
N ALA A 118 14.76 -4.19 8.91
CA ALA A 118 15.38 -4.88 10.02
C ALA A 118 16.86 -4.50 10.21
N ASN A 119 17.61 -4.31 9.12
CA ASN A 119 19.03 -3.90 9.19
C ASN A 119 19.15 -2.45 9.68
N ARG A 120 18.35 -1.53 9.12
CA ARG A 120 18.33 -0.12 9.54
C ARG A 120 17.87 0.04 10.99
N LEU A 121 16.91 -0.79 11.43
CA LEU A 121 16.49 -0.78 12.83
C LEU A 121 17.61 -1.21 13.77
N ARG A 122 18.43 -2.21 13.42
CA ARG A 122 19.62 -2.61 14.19
C ARG A 122 20.69 -1.51 14.26
N GLU A 123 20.88 -0.79 13.16
CA GLU A 123 21.80 0.36 13.16
C GLU A 123 21.33 1.47 14.11
N LEU A 124 20.01 1.70 14.15
CA LEU A 124 19.42 2.68 15.06
C LEU A 124 19.52 2.22 16.52
N GLU A 125 19.29 0.93 16.80
CA GLU A 125 19.42 0.34 18.14
C GLU A 125 20.83 0.57 18.72
N SER A 126 21.85 0.53 17.90
CA SER A 126 23.23 0.82 18.33
C SER A 126 23.46 2.29 18.76
N LYS A 127 22.58 3.21 18.35
CA LYS A 127 22.72 4.66 18.53
C LYS A 127 21.71 5.25 19.51
N HIS A 128 20.61 4.55 19.76
CA HIS A 128 19.49 5.05 20.57
C HIS A 128 19.07 4.02 21.62
N SER A 129 18.83 4.51 22.84
CA SER A 129 18.39 3.68 23.97
C SER A 129 16.90 3.32 23.93
N SER A 130 16.12 4.07 23.18
CA SER A 130 14.68 3.84 23.01
C SER A 130 14.25 4.19 21.60
N ILE A 131 13.51 3.29 20.96
CA ILE A 131 13.02 3.45 19.59
C ILE A 131 11.54 3.08 19.58
N LEU A 132 10.70 4.00 19.08
CA LEU A 132 9.33 3.67 18.68
C LEU A 132 9.33 3.37 17.19
N PHE A 133 9.03 2.12 16.85
CA PHE A 133 8.92 1.68 15.47
C PHE A 133 7.45 1.54 15.07
N VAL A 134 7.05 2.25 14.03
CA VAL A 134 5.69 2.21 13.46
C VAL A 134 5.77 1.51 12.11
N CYS A 135 5.07 0.40 11.97
CA CYS A 135 5.06 -0.39 10.74
C CYS A 135 3.69 -1.04 10.50
N SER A 136 3.50 -1.61 9.33
CA SER A 136 2.35 -2.44 9.03
C SER A 136 2.33 -3.71 9.89
N LEU A 137 1.14 -4.09 10.37
CA LEU A 137 0.94 -5.37 11.05
C LEU A 137 1.31 -6.56 10.14
N LEU A 138 1.16 -6.40 8.83
CA LEU A 138 1.49 -7.43 7.83
C LEU A 138 3.00 -7.68 7.72
N ASP A 139 3.80 -6.64 7.91
CA ASP A 139 5.26 -6.70 7.78
C ASP A 139 5.93 -7.08 9.10
N TRP A 140 5.30 -6.76 10.23
CA TRP A 140 5.89 -6.89 11.55
C TRP A 140 6.51 -8.27 11.87
N PRO A 141 5.85 -9.42 11.63
CA PRO A 141 6.41 -10.72 11.95
C PRO A 141 7.74 -10.99 11.22
N TRP A 142 7.80 -10.56 9.97
CA TRP A 142 8.93 -10.78 9.08
C TRP A 142 10.08 -9.82 9.37
N ILE A 143 9.77 -8.57 9.74
CA ILE A 143 10.77 -7.61 10.24
C ILE A 143 11.41 -8.15 11.52
N ARG A 144 10.59 -8.64 12.46
CA ARG A 144 11.06 -9.23 13.71
C ARG A 144 11.93 -10.47 13.46
N GLU A 145 11.51 -11.37 12.56
CA GLU A 145 12.29 -12.55 12.15
C GLU A 145 13.64 -12.11 11.60
N ALA A 146 13.66 -11.25 10.58
CA ALA A 146 14.90 -10.77 9.95
C ALA A 146 15.81 -10.02 10.93
N PHE A 147 15.22 -9.28 11.88
CA PHE A 147 15.95 -8.59 12.93
C PHE A 147 16.65 -9.59 13.89
N CYS A 148 15.93 -10.59 14.37
CA CYS A 148 16.47 -11.60 15.29
C CYS A 148 17.50 -12.52 14.60
N GLU A 149 17.25 -12.92 13.37
CA GLU A 149 18.13 -13.79 12.58
C GLU A 149 19.35 -13.05 12.02
N LYS A 150 19.38 -11.73 12.13
CA LYS A 150 20.42 -10.87 11.54
C LYS A 150 20.59 -11.10 10.04
N THR A 151 19.47 -11.27 9.34
CA THR A 151 19.46 -11.47 7.89
C THR A 151 20.20 -10.31 7.19
N PRO A 152 21.22 -10.58 6.36
CA PRO A 152 21.98 -9.53 5.71
C PRO A 152 21.14 -8.87 4.61
N GLN A 153 21.26 -7.54 4.49
CA GLN A 153 20.68 -6.79 3.38
C GLN A 153 21.52 -6.98 2.13
N THR A 154 20.86 -7.37 1.04
CA THR A 154 21.50 -7.61 -0.27
C THR A 154 21.11 -6.56 -1.31
N VAL A 155 20.00 -5.84 -1.08
CA VAL A 155 19.46 -4.84 -2.01
C VAL A 155 19.66 -3.45 -1.42
N GLN A 156 20.04 -2.50 -2.27
CA GLN A 156 20.19 -1.08 -1.94
C GLN A 156 18.94 -0.30 -2.36
N ASP A 157 18.82 0.94 -1.86
CA ASP A 157 17.79 1.87 -2.31
C ASP A 157 17.89 2.13 -3.81
N GLU A 158 16.74 2.15 -4.47
CA GLU A 158 16.62 2.57 -5.85
C GLU A 158 16.57 4.11 -5.93
N THR A 159 16.95 4.66 -7.06
CA THR A 159 16.72 6.08 -7.33
C THR A 159 15.27 6.27 -7.71
N VAL A 160 14.52 6.95 -6.85
CA VAL A 160 13.09 7.20 -7.05
C VAL A 160 12.89 8.60 -7.60
N THR A 161 11.94 8.76 -8.51
CA THR A 161 11.52 10.06 -9.01
C THR A 161 10.95 10.90 -7.86
N GLU A 162 11.28 12.19 -7.83
CA GLU A 162 10.78 13.09 -6.79
C GLU A 162 9.25 13.16 -6.84
N PRO A 163 8.55 12.90 -5.73
CA PRO A 163 7.09 12.87 -5.70
C PRO A 163 6.52 14.28 -5.86
N GLU A 164 5.46 14.41 -6.63
CA GLU A 164 4.68 15.63 -6.73
C GLU A 164 3.56 15.65 -5.69
N ILE A 165 3.43 16.78 -4.96
CA ILE A 165 2.38 16.96 -3.96
C ILE A 165 1.20 17.67 -4.60
N MET A 166 0.08 16.99 -4.68
CA MET A 166 -1.16 17.52 -5.24
C MET A 166 -2.22 17.70 -4.16
N SER A 167 -3.07 18.71 -4.34
CA SER A 167 -4.26 18.88 -3.51
C SER A 167 -5.42 18.14 -4.15
N VAL A 168 -6.19 17.41 -3.33
CA VAL A 168 -7.39 16.71 -3.80
C VAL A 168 -8.52 17.71 -3.99
N ASP A 169 -9.23 17.62 -5.10
CA ASP A 169 -10.44 18.42 -5.35
C ASP A 169 -11.50 18.11 -4.27
N PRO A 170 -12.12 19.13 -3.66
CA PRO A 170 -13.17 18.92 -2.66
C PRO A 170 -14.33 18.04 -3.13
N GLN A 171 -14.67 18.04 -4.42
CA GLN A 171 -15.71 17.16 -4.97
C GLN A 171 -15.27 15.68 -4.94
N THR A 172 -14.01 15.41 -5.24
CA THR A 172 -13.43 14.07 -5.13
C THR A 172 -13.42 13.57 -3.68
N LEU A 173 -13.18 14.47 -2.71
CA LEU A 173 -13.27 14.13 -1.29
C LEU A 173 -14.67 13.68 -0.88
N ILE A 174 -15.72 14.36 -1.38
CA ILE A 174 -17.12 13.97 -1.11
C ILE A 174 -17.40 12.57 -1.65
N PHE A 175 -16.90 12.25 -2.85
CA PHE A 175 -17.04 10.95 -3.46
C PHE A 175 -16.30 9.87 -2.65
N LEU A 176 -15.04 10.10 -2.30
CA LEU A 176 -14.25 9.17 -1.49
C LEU A 176 -14.83 8.95 -0.09
N LEU A 177 -15.34 10.00 0.56
CA LEU A 177 -15.95 9.90 1.88
C LEU A 177 -17.35 9.28 1.84
N GLY A 178 -18.05 9.38 0.71
CA GLY A 178 -19.35 8.76 0.50
C GLY A 178 -19.29 7.22 0.36
N GLU A 179 -18.13 6.67 0.05
CA GLU A 179 -17.88 5.23 -0.01
C GLU A 179 -17.40 4.63 1.32
N LEU A 180 -17.13 5.47 2.31
CA LEU A 180 -16.79 5.00 3.65
C LEU A 180 -18.07 4.61 4.40
N PRO A 181 -18.23 3.36 4.81
CA PRO A 181 -19.40 2.84 5.53
C PRO A 181 -19.57 3.49 6.91
#